data_d9fe2f2eba057da90cab29f3acb2197b
#
_entry.id   d9fe2f2eba057da90cab29f3acb2197b
#
_cell.length_a   1.000
_cell.length_b   1.000
_cell.length_c   1.000
_cell.angle_alpha   90.00
_cell.angle_beta   90.00
_cell.angle_gamma   90.00
#
_symmetry.space_group_name_H-M   'P 1'
#
loop_
_entity.id
_entity.type
_entity.pdbx_description
1 polymer ?
#
loop_
_entity_poly.entity_id
_entity_poly.type
_entity_poly.pdbx_seq_one_letter_code
_entity_poly.pdbx_strand_id
1 'polypeptide(L)'
;MEQVHGNYVAVVDSENTQTPTADALVTTVKGIGLVVRSADCLPILISSELVVAAVHAGRKGVTNGVISATVSKMRELGGENFQAIIGPAICGQCYEVEEVMYNEIVSKFPAGATSQDRHCLDIAKMATFELEAAGVNVTHHGFCTKENLDFFSYRRDKASGRQVGIITL
;
A
#
# COMPACT_ATOMS: atom_id res chain seq x y z
N MET A 1 -2.51 13.38 -1.00
CA MET A 1 -2.05 13.22 0.41
C MET A 1 -0.57 13.48 0.56
N GLU A 2 -0.17 14.00 1.70
CA GLU A 2 1.22 14.01 2.17
C GLU A 2 1.49 12.69 2.89
N GLN A 3 2.29 11.81 2.27
CA GLN A 3 2.54 10.43 2.73
C GLN A 3 3.70 10.42 3.73
N VAL A 4 3.45 9.90 4.93
CA VAL A 4 4.40 9.93 6.07
C VAL A 4 4.78 8.54 6.58
N HIS A 5 4.36 7.48 5.87
CA HIS A 5 4.54 6.07 6.25
C HIS A 5 3.83 5.69 7.57
N GLY A 6 2.71 6.35 7.84
CA GLY A 6 1.82 6.07 8.98
C GLY A 6 0.69 5.11 8.61
N ASN A 7 -0.41 5.21 9.37
CA ASN A 7 -1.62 4.41 9.15
C ASN A 7 -2.90 5.26 9.17
N TYR A 8 -2.77 6.58 9.11
CA TYR A 8 -3.93 7.46 9.10
C TYR A 8 -4.65 7.40 7.75
N VAL A 9 -5.98 7.29 7.82
CA VAL A 9 -6.89 7.23 6.68
C VAL A 9 -7.73 8.51 6.64
N ALA A 10 -7.60 9.30 5.59
CA ALA A 10 -8.38 10.51 5.39
C ALA A 10 -9.58 10.24 4.48
N VAL A 11 -10.76 10.70 4.90
CA VAL A 11 -11.95 10.74 4.05
C VAL A 11 -11.89 12.01 3.21
N VAL A 12 -12.07 11.85 1.88
CA VAL A 12 -12.04 12.94 0.90
C VAL A 12 -13.44 13.14 0.35
N ASP A 13 -13.95 14.34 0.46
CA ASP A 13 -15.22 14.78 -0.13
C ASP A 13 -15.01 15.97 -1.07
N SER A 14 -16.08 16.40 -1.75
CA SER A 14 -16.01 17.50 -2.74
C SER A 14 -15.63 18.86 -2.16
N GLU A 15 -15.71 19.02 -0.84
CA GLU A 15 -15.43 20.28 -0.13
C GLU A 15 -14.00 20.34 0.41
N ASN A 16 -13.29 19.21 0.44
CA ASN A 16 -11.94 19.13 0.98
C ASN A 16 -10.91 19.62 -0.03
N THR A 17 -10.47 20.87 0.11
CA THR A 17 -9.48 21.50 -0.75
C THR A 17 -8.03 21.36 -0.24
N GLN A 18 -7.84 20.93 1.01
CA GLN A 18 -6.52 20.78 1.60
C GLN A 18 -5.98 19.37 1.41
N THR A 19 -4.69 19.26 1.07
CA THR A 19 -3.99 17.99 0.99
C THR A 19 -3.81 17.40 2.40
N PRO A 20 -4.47 16.27 2.74
CA PRO A 20 -4.33 15.69 4.08
C PRO A 20 -2.96 15.03 4.24
N THR A 21 -2.41 15.09 5.46
CA THR A 21 -1.28 14.25 5.90
C THR A 21 -1.83 12.88 6.26
N ALA A 22 -1.67 11.91 5.37
CA ALA A 22 -2.24 10.57 5.49
C ALA A 22 -1.45 9.58 4.62
N ASP A 23 -1.63 8.29 4.86
CA ASP A 23 -1.11 7.23 4.02
C ASP A 23 -2.23 6.42 3.33
N ALA A 24 -3.48 6.75 3.60
CA ALA A 24 -4.62 6.27 2.83
C ALA A 24 -5.67 7.37 2.64
N LEU A 25 -6.32 7.36 1.48
CA LEU A 25 -7.46 8.20 1.15
C LEU A 25 -8.64 7.30 0.82
N VAL A 26 -9.83 7.69 1.28
CA VAL A 26 -11.09 7.03 0.92
C VAL A 26 -12.11 8.07 0.47
N THR A 27 -12.99 7.71 -0.47
CA THR A 27 -14.10 8.58 -0.90
C THR A 27 -15.32 7.76 -1.31
N THR A 28 -16.50 8.33 -1.07
CA THR A 28 -17.80 7.89 -1.59
C THR A 28 -18.32 8.82 -2.69
N VAL A 29 -17.55 9.85 -3.03
CA VAL A 29 -17.97 10.86 -4.00
C VAL A 29 -17.52 10.49 -5.40
N LYS A 30 -18.47 10.36 -6.33
CA LYS A 30 -18.19 10.08 -7.74
C LYS A 30 -17.40 11.22 -8.39
N GLY A 31 -16.44 10.85 -9.24
CA GLY A 31 -15.65 11.80 -9.99
C GLY A 31 -14.45 12.37 -9.24
N ILE A 32 -14.30 12.09 -7.94
CA ILE A 32 -13.06 12.42 -7.21
C ILE A 32 -12.01 11.35 -7.50
N GLY A 33 -10.86 11.75 -8.06
CA GLY A 33 -9.71 10.89 -8.27
C GLY A 33 -8.81 10.87 -7.03
N LEU A 34 -8.70 9.71 -6.37
CA LEU A 34 -7.73 9.50 -5.29
C LEU A 34 -6.38 9.09 -5.86
N VAL A 35 -5.31 9.70 -5.37
CA VAL A 35 -3.95 9.53 -5.90
C VAL A 35 -3.02 9.01 -4.81
N VAL A 36 -2.28 7.94 -5.12
CA VAL A 36 -1.16 7.43 -4.34
C VAL A 36 0.12 7.48 -5.17
N ARG A 37 1.24 7.86 -4.55
CA ARG A 37 2.57 7.92 -5.20
C ARG A 37 3.50 6.92 -4.54
N SER A 38 4.29 6.21 -5.33
CA SER A 38 5.28 5.28 -4.80
C SER A 38 6.57 5.22 -5.64
N ALA A 39 7.63 4.78 -4.98
CA ALA A 39 8.85 4.24 -5.58
C ALA A 39 9.39 3.24 -4.56
N ASP A 40 9.09 1.96 -4.77
CA ASP A 40 9.32 0.79 -3.92
C ASP A 40 8.21 0.45 -2.92
N CYS A 41 7.58 1.41 -2.24
CA CYS A 41 6.41 1.13 -1.41
C CYS A 41 5.23 0.64 -2.26
N LEU A 42 4.30 -0.11 -1.67
CA LEU A 42 3.12 -0.63 -2.37
C LEU A 42 2.08 0.48 -2.60
N PRO A 43 1.72 0.80 -3.84
CA PRO A 43 0.49 1.51 -4.12
C PRO A 43 -0.65 0.49 -4.16
N ILE A 44 -1.62 0.60 -3.28
CA ILE A 44 -2.79 -0.29 -3.24
C ILE A 44 -4.03 0.53 -3.57
N LEU A 45 -4.81 0.05 -4.54
CA LEU A 45 -6.10 0.63 -4.91
C LEU A 45 -7.19 -0.36 -4.52
N ILE A 46 -8.16 0.08 -3.73
CA ILE A 46 -9.26 -0.77 -3.25
C ILE A 46 -10.59 -0.19 -3.73
N SER A 47 -11.43 -1.03 -4.30
CA SER A 47 -12.75 -0.65 -4.80
C SER A 47 -13.87 -1.47 -4.20
N SER A 48 -15.04 -0.86 -4.11
CA SER A 48 -16.36 -1.46 -3.95
C SER A 48 -17.38 -0.65 -4.76
N GLU A 49 -18.65 -0.98 -4.68
CA GLU A 49 -19.70 -0.23 -5.40
C GLU A 49 -19.90 1.19 -4.85
N LEU A 50 -19.67 1.42 -3.55
CA LEU A 50 -20.00 2.66 -2.86
C LEU A 50 -18.78 3.47 -2.39
N VAL A 51 -17.61 2.86 -2.32
CA VAL A 51 -16.41 3.53 -1.78
C VAL A 51 -15.15 3.00 -2.45
N VAL A 52 -14.21 3.90 -2.71
CA VAL A 52 -12.88 3.57 -3.21
C VAL A 52 -11.80 4.10 -2.29
N ALA A 53 -10.62 3.48 -2.34
CA ALA A 53 -9.46 3.91 -1.56
C ALA A 53 -8.16 3.85 -2.38
N ALA A 54 -7.25 4.78 -2.08
CA ALA A 54 -5.86 4.76 -2.53
C ALA A 54 -4.93 4.74 -1.32
N VAL A 55 -4.09 3.70 -1.21
CA VAL A 55 -3.27 3.43 -0.02
C VAL A 55 -1.79 3.41 -0.39
N HIS A 56 -0.99 4.13 0.38
CA HIS A 56 0.46 4.05 0.38
C HIS A 56 0.91 3.09 1.49
N ALA A 57 1.27 1.88 1.12
CA ALA A 57 1.64 0.83 2.07
C ALA A 57 3.15 0.54 2.00
N GLY A 58 3.94 1.39 2.61
CA GLY A 58 5.35 1.09 2.90
C GLY A 58 5.47 0.10 4.07
N ARG A 59 6.68 -0.41 4.33
CA ARG A 59 6.93 -1.35 5.44
C ARG A 59 6.31 -0.88 6.76
N LYS A 60 6.57 0.37 7.17
CA LYS A 60 6.00 0.92 8.41
C LYS A 60 4.48 0.99 8.36
N GLY A 61 3.89 1.40 7.23
CA GLY A 61 2.44 1.46 7.06
C GLY A 61 1.80 0.08 7.23
N VAL A 62 2.34 -0.95 6.57
CA VAL A 62 1.85 -2.33 6.71
C VAL A 62 1.97 -2.79 8.16
N THR A 63 3.15 -2.69 8.76
CA THR A 63 3.34 -3.15 10.16
C THR A 63 2.55 -2.35 11.19
N ASN A 64 2.10 -1.15 10.86
CA ASN A 64 1.25 -0.30 11.72
C ASN A 64 -0.25 -0.40 11.38
N GLY A 65 -0.63 -1.26 10.43
CA GLY A 65 -2.03 -1.58 10.13
C GLY A 65 -2.74 -0.56 9.22
N VAL A 66 -2.05 0.08 8.27
CA VAL A 66 -2.68 1.00 7.31
C VAL A 66 -3.75 0.30 6.47
N ILE A 67 -3.55 -0.98 6.15
CA ILE A 67 -4.47 -1.78 5.35
C ILE A 67 -5.77 -2.04 6.13
N SER A 68 -5.64 -2.58 7.33
CA SER A 68 -6.80 -2.87 8.19
C SER A 68 -7.57 -1.61 8.55
N ALA A 69 -6.88 -0.50 8.84
CA ALA A 69 -7.50 0.80 9.08
C ALA A 69 -8.31 1.29 7.86
N THR A 70 -7.76 1.13 6.65
CA THR A 70 -8.43 1.52 5.41
C THR A 70 -9.68 0.68 5.15
N VAL A 71 -9.57 -0.65 5.23
CA VAL A 71 -10.72 -1.55 5.01
C VAL A 71 -11.81 -1.30 6.05
N SER A 72 -11.45 -1.07 7.31
CA SER A 72 -12.41 -0.70 8.36
C SER A 72 -13.12 0.61 8.03
N LYS A 73 -12.39 1.64 7.59
CA LYS A 73 -12.98 2.92 7.18
C LYS A 73 -13.91 2.77 5.98
N MET A 74 -13.54 1.97 4.98
CA MET A 74 -14.40 1.70 3.84
C MET A 74 -15.70 0.99 4.24
N ARG A 75 -15.66 0.06 5.21
CA ARG A 75 -16.86 -0.58 5.77
C ARG A 75 -17.75 0.40 6.54
N GLU A 76 -17.17 1.29 7.35
CA GLU A 76 -17.92 2.34 8.04
C GLU A 76 -18.67 3.24 7.05
N LEU A 77 -18.15 3.41 5.83
CA LEU A 77 -18.76 4.17 4.74
C LEU A 77 -19.71 3.34 3.87
N GLY A 78 -20.05 2.12 4.28
CA GLY A 78 -21.02 1.25 3.61
C GLY A 78 -20.43 0.39 2.48
N GLY A 79 -19.10 0.30 2.35
CA GLY A 79 -18.46 -0.55 1.36
C GLY A 79 -18.55 -2.04 1.71
N GLU A 80 -18.76 -2.85 0.67
CA GLU A 80 -18.81 -4.31 0.72
C GLU A 80 -18.13 -4.90 -0.53
N ASN A 81 -17.87 -6.21 -0.54
CA ASN A 81 -17.34 -6.93 -1.71
C ASN A 81 -16.09 -6.29 -2.32
N PHE A 82 -15.09 -6.05 -1.49
CA PHE A 82 -13.87 -5.33 -1.87
C PHE A 82 -13.00 -6.08 -2.87
N GLN A 83 -12.48 -5.34 -3.85
CA GLN A 83 -11.44 -5.76 -4.77
C GLN A 83 -10.22 -4.87 -4.56
N ALA A 84 -9.03 -5.42 -4.53
CA ALA A 84 -7.79 -4.67 -4.41
C ALA A 84 -6.81 -5.00 -5.53
N ILE A 85 -6.09 -3.97 -5.98
CA ILE A 85 -4.96 -4.12 -6.89
C ILE A 85 -3.72 -3.59 -6.18
N ILE A 86 -2.69 -4.43 -6.06
CA ILE A 86 -1.36 -4.02 -5.62
C ILE A 86 -0.52 -3.73 -6.88
N GLY A 87 -0.11 -2.49 -7.04
CA GLY A 87 0.70 -2.03 -8.16
C GLY A 87 2.19 -2.34 -8.00
N PRO A 88 3.04 -1.84 -8.93
CA PRO A 88 4.48 -2.07 -8.92
C PRO A 88 5.15 -1.61 -7.62
N ALA A 89 5.98 -2.48 -7.05
CA ALA A 89 6.68 -2.25 -5.79
C ALA A 89 8.01 -3.01 -5.75
N ILE A 90 8.84 -2.79 -4.75
CA ILE A 90 10.05 -3.60 -4.57
C ILE A 90 9.66 -5.03 -4.16
N CYS A 91 10.20 -6.03 -4.83
CA CYS A 91 9.89 -7.44 -4.54
C CYS A 91 10.63 -7.96 -3.31
N GLY A 92 10.16 -9.10 -2.79
CA GLY A 92 10.73 -9.74 -1.62
C GLY A 92 12.17 -10.26 -1.80
N GLN A 93 12.67 -10.36 -3.02
CA GLN A 93 14.07 -10.72 -3.26
C GLN A 93 15.01 -9.51 -3.28
N CYS A 94 14.45 -8.31 -3.42
CA CYS A 94 15.19 -7.06 -3.55
C CYS A 94 15.14 -6.16 -2.31
N TYR A 95 14.17 -6.39 -1.41
CA TYR A 95 13.98 -5.56 -0.23
C TYR A 95 14.75 -6.11 0.98
N GLU A 96 16.06 -5.99 0.91
CA GLU A 96 16.98 -6.32 2.00
C GLU A 96 16.90 -5.26 3.12
N VAL A 97 16.89 -5.71 4.37
CA VAL A 97 16.87 -4.88 5.59
C VAL A 97 17.92 -5.37 6.57
N GLU A 98 18.16 -4.60 7.63
CA GLU A 98 19.06 -5.04 8.70
C GLU A 98 18.50 -6.26 9.44
N GLU A 99 19.37 -7.14 9.91
CA GLU A 99 19.02 -8.41 10.57
C GLU A 99 18.05 -8.21 11.76
N VAL A 100 18.32 -7.22 12.61
CA VAL A 100 17.46 -6.92 13.76
C VAL A 100 16.03 -6.58 13.30
N MET A 101 15.91 -5.74 12.28
CA MET A 101 14.63 -5.36 11.69
C MET A 101 13.93 -6.55 11.02
N TYR A 102 14.68 -7.39 10.31
CA TYR A 102 14.14 -8.60 9.69
C TYR A 102 13.52 -9.51 10.75
N ASN A 103 14.28 -9.84 11.80
CA ASN A 103 13.83 -10.73 12.87
C ASN A 103 12.61 -10.17 13.62
N GLU A 104 12.58 -8.87 13.90
CA GLU A 104 11.43 -8.20 14.53
C GLU A 104 10.16 -8.33 13.67
N ILE A 105 10.27 -8.07 12.37
CA ILE A 105 9.12 -8.09 11.48
C ILE A 105 8.64 -9.52 11.24
N VAL A 106 9.53 -10.45 10.93
CA VAL A 106 9.17 -11.85 10.65
C VAL A 106 8.56 -12.54 11.87
N SER A 107 8.95 -12.16 13.08
CA SER A 107 8.32 -12.70 14.30
C SER A 107 6.83 -12.37 14.40
N LYS A 108 6.40 -11.22 13.86
CA LYS A 108 5.00 -10.75 13.87
C LYS A 108 4.28 -11.06 12.56
N PHE A 109 5.01 -11.06 11.46
CA PHE A 109 4.52 -11.26 10.09
C PHE A 109 5.33 -12.34 9.36
N PRO A 110 5.17 -13.63 9.70
CA PRO A 110 5.99 -14.71 9.12
C PRO A 110 5.86 -14.81 7.59
N ALA A 111 4.71 -14.41 7.03
CA ALA A 111 4.48 -14.38 5.59
C ALA A 111 5.44 -13.46 4.84
N GLY A 112 6.05 -12.49 5.51
CA GLY A 112 7.00 -11.54 4.93
C GLY A 112 8.41 -12.09 4.73
N ALA A 113 8.74 -13.25 5.27
CA ALA A 113 10.06 -13.84 5.11
C ALA A 113 10.28 -14.41 3.69
N THR A 114 11.32 -13.97 2.99
CA THR A 114 11.67 -14.50 1.65
C THR A 114 13.09 -15.05 1.57
N SER A 115 14.06 -14.42 2.20
CA SER A 115 15.44 -14.89 2.23
C SER A 115 16.04 -14.59 3.60
N GLN A 116 16.24 -15.63 4.38
CA GLN A 116 16.83 -15.51 5.71
C GLN A 116 18.29 -15.06 5.62
N ASP A 117 19.08 -15.63 4.69
CA ASP A 117 20.51 -15.31 4.56
C ASP A 117 20.76 -13.87 4.13
N ARG A 118 19.82 -13.25 3.42
CA ARG A 118 19.90 -11.87 2.94
C ARG A 118 18.99 -10.91 3.69
N HIS A 119 18.26 -11.38 4.70
CA HIS A 119 17.28 -10.59 5.46
C HIS A 119 16.29 -9.82 4.57
N CYS A 120 15.74 -10.52 3.57
CA CYS A 120 14.81 -9.91 2.62
C CYS A 120 13.36 -10.07 3.07
N LEU A 121 12.59 -8.99 2.98
CA LEU A 121 11.18 -8.92 3.34
C LEU A 121 10.28 -8.77 2.11
N ASP A 122 9.20 -9.54 2.04
CA ASP A 122 8.15 -9.41 1.04
C ASP A 122 6.96 -8.64 1.62
N ILE A 123 6.98 -7.32 1.44
CA ILE A 123 5.90 -6.45 1.93
C ILE A 123 4.61 -6.72 1.15
N ALA A 124 4.70 -7.05 -0.15
CA ALA A 124 3.53 -7.33 -0.95
C ALA A 124 2.80 -8.58 -0.45
N LYS A 125 3.53 -9.62 -0.08
CA LYS A 125 2.98 -10.83 0.51
C LYS A 125 2.33 -10.57 1.88
N MET A 126 2.96 -9.74 2.72
CA MET A 126 2.37 -9.29 3.99
C MET A 126 1.04 -8.56 3.76
N ALA A 127 1.04 -7.59 2.83
CA ALA A 127 -0.15 -6.82 2.49
C ALA A 127 -1.27 -7.68 1.90
N THR A 128 -0.93 -8.63 1.01
CA THR A 128 -1.89 -9.59 0.46
C THR A 128 -2.54 -10.41 1.58
N PHE A 129 -1.75 -10.94 2.50
CA PHE A 129 -2.27 -11.70 3.64
C PHE A 129 -3.24 -10.87 4.50
N GLU A 130 -2.92 -9.60 4.80
CA GLU A 130 -3.82 -8.72 5.56
C GLU A 130 -5.13 -8.41 4.80
N LEU A 131 -5.03 -8.13 3.49
CA LEU A 131 -6.20 -7.86 2.65
C LEU A 131 -7.13 -9.08 2.57
N GLU A 132 -6.58 -10.27 2.30
CA GLU A 132 -7.33 -11.53 2.23
C GLU A 132 -7.98 -11.87 3.58
N ALA A 133 -7.26 -11.71 4.69
CA ALA A 133 -7.79 -11.89 6.04
C ALA A 133 -8.93 -10.90 6.35
N ALA A 134 -8.91 -9.73 5.72
CA ALA A 134 -10.00 -8.76 5.78
C ALA A 134 -11.13 -9.03 4.76
N GLY A 135 -11.12 -10.14 4.03
CA GLY A 135 -12.15 -10.52 3.05
C GLY A 135 -12.09 -9.69 1.76
N VAL A 136 -10.93 -9.18 1.40
CA VAL A 136 -10.69 -8.44 0.16
C VAL A 136 -10.13 -9.38 -0.90
N ASN A 137 -10.68 -9.37 -2.11
CA ASN A 137 -10.10 -10.10 -3.25
C ASN A 137 -8.91 -9.30 -3.81
N VAL A 138 -7.75 -9.93 -3.95
CA VAL A 138 -6.50 -9.25 -4.29
C VAL A 138 -5.97 -9.68 -5.65
N THR A 139 -5.57 -8.71 -6.46
CA THR A 139 -4.77 -8.91 -7.66
C THR A 139 -3.42 -8.22 -7.47
N HIS A 140 -2.33 -8.92 -7.75
CA HIS A 140 -0.99 -8.37 -7.67
C HIS A 140 -0.30 -8.45 -9.03
N HIS A 141 0.20 -7.32 -9.54
CA HIS A 141 0.87 -7.26 -10.86
C HIS A 141 2.28 -7.89 -10.88
N GLY A 142 2.93 -8.02 -9.73
CA GLY A 142 4.22 -8.72 -9.60
C GLY A 142 5.45 -7.97 -10.16
N PHE A 143 5.31 -6.74 -10.64
CA PHE A 143 6.46 -5.98 -11.16
C PHE A 143 7.32 -5.46 -10.02
N CYS A 144 8.63 -5.80 -10.07
CA CYS A 144 9.62 -5.27 -9.14
C CYS A 144 10.17 -3.93 -9.65
N THR A 145 9.95 -2.88 -8.88
CA THR A 145 10.43 -1.52 -9.24
C THR A 145 11.95 -1.41 -9.27
N LYS A 146 12.67 -2.20 -8.44
CA LYS A 146 14.14 -2.19 -8.42
C LYS A 146 14.76 -2.85 -9.65
N GLU A 147 14.13 -3.93 -10.15
CA GLU A 147 14.65 -4.71 -11.28
C GLU A 147 14.19 -4.16 -12.63
N ASN A 148 12.97 -3.67 -12.72
CA ASN A 148 12.41 -3.12 -13.94
C ASN A 148 12.69 -1.61 -14.05
N LEU A 149 13.45 -1.23 -15.10
CA LEU A 149 13.88 0.15 -15.34
C LEU A 149 12.75 1.09 -15.82
N ASP A 150 11.59 0.55 -16.20
CA ASP A 150 10.42 1.35 -16.56
C ASP A 150 9.75 2.00 -15.32
N PHE A 151 10.14 1.57 -14.10
CA PHE A 151 9.61 2.10 -12.86
C PHE A 151 10.65 2.89 -12.07
N PHE A 152 10.20 3.88 -11.33
CA PHE A 152 11.02 4.57 -10.34
C PHE A 152 11.28 3.67 -9.13
N SER A 153 12.55 3.60 -8.69
CA SER A 153 12.95 2.89 -7.49
C SER A 153 13.85 3.77 -6.63
N TYR A 154 13.39 4.11 -5.45
CA TYR A 154 14.21 4.85 -4.48
C TYR A 154 15.40 4.01 -4.00
N ARG A 155 15.22 2.70 -3.86
CA ARG A 155 16.27 1.78 -3.44
C ARG A 155 17.42 1.74 -4.45
N ARG A 156 17.10 1.75 -5.74
CA ARG A 156 18.07 1.74 -6.83
C ARG A 156 18.72 3.11 -7.05
N ASP A 157 17.87 4.16 -7.20
CA ASP A 157 18.30 5.43 -7.80
C ASP A 157 18.50 6.56 -6.79
N LYS A 158 17.95 6.43 -5.58
CA LYS A 158 17.88 7.51 -4.57
C LYS A 158 17.21 8.79 -5.12
N ALA A 159 16.49 8.68 -6.23
CA ALA A 159 15.88 9.78 -6.94
C ALA A 159 14.46 10.09 -6.45
N SER A 160 13.95 11.28 -6.83
CA SER A 160 12.64 11.80 -6.40
C SER A 160 11.45 11.35 -7.27
N GLY A 161 11.69 10.69 -8.43
CA GLY A 161 10.63 10.21 -9.31
C GLY A 161 9.69 9.22 -8.62
N ARG A 162 8.41 9.24 -9.00
CA ARG A 162 7.37 8.35 -8.45
C ARG A 162 6.45 7.89 -9.56
N GLN A 163 6.04 6.62 -9.52
CA GLN A 163 4.84 6.17 -10.21
C GLN A 163 3.60 6.56 -9.39
N VAL A 164 2.48 6.59 -10.10
CA VAL A 164 1.20 7.05 -9.56
C VAL A 164 0.13 5.99 -9.76
N GLY A 165 -0.58 5.64 -8.69
CA GLY A 165 -1.84 4.92 -8.76
C GLY A 165 -3.00 5.90 -8.62
N ILE A 166 -4.04 5.73 -9.45
CA ILE A 166 -5.25 6.58 -9.42
C ILE A 166 -6.47 5.68 -9.40
N ILE A 167 -7.43 6.02 -8.55
CA ILE A 167 -8.74 5.37 -8.51
C ILE A 167 -9.85 6.41 -8.35
N THR A 168 -10.98 6.17 -8.99
CA THR A 168 -12.21 6.96 -8.84
C THR A 168 -13.41 6.03 -8.75
N LEU A 169 -14.48 6.50 -8.11
CA LEU A 169 -15.76 5.83 -8.03
C LEU A 169 -16.60 6.15 -9.28
#